data_5188bc9f89c3660eae2022208bb375b9
#
_entry.id   5188bc9f89c3660eae2022208bb375b9
#
_cell.length_a   1.000
_cell.length_b   1.000
_cell.length_c   1.000
_cell.angle_alpha   90.00
_cell.angle_beta   90.00
_cell.angle_gamma   90.00
#
_symmetry.space_group_name_H-M   'P 1'
#
loop_
_entity.id
_entity.type
_entity.pdbx_description
1 polymer ?
#
loop_
_entity_poly.entity_id
_entity_poly.type
_entity_poly.pdbx_seq_one_letter_code
_entity_poly.pdbx_strand_id
1 'polypeptide(L)'
;MWLQFYEQAGLGVLLTRAELSGMLRGIESDTRRGRGTAEAQFLESYDGDGCTSLRVGKAGTGEVRSYSSCHVSLFGGVQDEVLRELINGSDASGKFARLNMVKCPLRPLKLKDDPITLEEQKACEKAEHSLTFWARKLYELRPQTYQLSLEARRHLNRWFHAHQLEALRPSTPSVISAMLGKTSGNALRVAGMLHLVWNKDDPGLEISLDHIRFATAMVDQCIAETREFHQPPETIGTVMMRHIHSLSWDNDRVQDELITWQIAKDNGNKPIRNGGAKGFKKAIAALEERGLGERLKVGTVWAFKASKPWP
;
A
#
# COMPACT_ATOMS: atom_id res chain seq x y z
N MET A 1 15.47 19.84 -2.83
CA MET A 1 15.89 18.74 -3.73
C MET A 1 14.90 18.53 -4.87
N TRP A 2 13.60 18.37 -4.64
CA TRP A 2 12.56 18.14 -5.65
C TRP A 2 12.46 19.22 -6.72
N LEU A 3 12.44 20.49 -6.30
CA LEU A 3 12.32 21.61 -7.21
C LEU A 3 13.48 21.73 -8.18
N GLN A 4 14.69 21.32 -7.77
CA GLN A 4 15.86 21.32 -8.64
C GLN A 4 15.76 20.28 -9.76
N PHE A 5 15.19 19.09 -9.48
CA PHE A 5 14.95 18.09 -10.51
C PHE A 5 13.85 18.52 -11.49
N TYR A 6 12.80 19.17 -10.97
CA TYR A 6 11.73 19.67 -11.81
C TYR A 6 12.20 20.74 -12.80
N GLU A 7 13.05 21.66 -12.34
CA GLU A 7 13.67 22.69 -13.19
C GLU A 7 14.45 22.09 -14.37
N GLN A 8 15.08 20.94 -14.18
CA GLN A 8 15.83 20.22 -15.22
C GLN A 8 14.92 19.41 -16.15
N ALA A 9 13.82 18.86 -15.64
CA ALA A 9 12.95 17.95 -16.40
C ALA A 9 11.85 18.65 -17.23
N GLY A 10 11.38 19.81 -16.79
CA GLY A 10 10.43 20.68 -17.53
C GLY A 10 8.96 20.21 -17.58
N LEU A 11 8.66 18.91 -17.49
CA LEU A 11 7.31 18.35 -17.66
C LEU A 11 6.82 17.54 -16.47
N GLY A 12 7.69 17.00 -15.69
CA GLY A 12 7.38 16.18 -14.52
C GLY A 12 8.57 15.34 -14.08
N VAL A 13 8.51 14.85 -12.86
CA VAL A 13 9.59 14.06 -12.26
C VAL A 13 9.04 12.74 -11.74
N LEU A 14 9.65 11.64 -12.14
CA LEU A 14 9.48 10.34 -11.51
C LEU A 14 10.64 10.07 -10.56
N LEU A 15 10.33 9.91 -9.29
CA LEU A 15 11.28 9.48 -8.28
C LEU A 15 11.11 8.00 -8.00
N THR A 16 12.16 7.26 -8.30
CA THR A 16 12.23 5.84 -7.97
C THR A 16 13.21 5.62 -6.83
N ARG A 17 12.82 4.84 -5.83
CA ARG A 17 13.64 4.45 -4.68
C ARG A 17 13.40 2.99 -4.35
N ALA A 18 14.46 2.22 -4.20
CA ALA A 18 14.36 0.86 -3.71
C ALA A 18 13.82 0.83 -2.26
N GLU A 19 14.16 1.85 -1.46
CA GLU A 19 13.73 2.01 -0.09
C GLU A 19 13.28 3.46 0.17
N LEU A 20 12.00 3.63 0.52
CA LEU A 20 11.37 4.95 0.73
C LEU A 20 11.45 5.44 2.17
N SER A 21 11.76 4.58 3.13
CA SER A 21 11.70 4.90 4.57
C SER A 21 12.55 6.12 4.94
N GLY A 22 13.77 6.20 4.41
CA GLY A 22 14.66 7.33 4.68
C GLY A 22 14.11 8.66 4.18
N MET A 23 13.45 8.67 3.03
CA MET A 23 12.82 9.86 2.47
C MET A 23 11.60 10.28 3.30
N LEU A 24 10.72 9.34 3.64
CA LEU A 24 9.51 9.61 4.43
C LEU A 24 9.86 10.12 5.83
N ARG A 25 10.88 9.52 6.49
CA ARG A 25 11.42 10.00 7.78
C ARG A 25 12.03 11.38 7.66
N GLY A 26 12.72 11.68 6.57
CA GLY A 26 13.29 13.00 6.29
C GLY A 26 12.20 14.08 6.24
N ILE A 27 11.11 13.85 5.54
CA ILE A 27 9.96 14.75 5.48
C ILE A 27 9.40 15.01 6.88
N GLU A 28 9.23 13.97 7.69
CA GLU A 28 8.71 14.09 9.07
C GLU A 28 9.68 14.85 10.00
N SER A 29 10.98 14.56 9.90
CA SER A 29 11.97 15.19 10.77
C SER A 29 12.08 16.70 10.55
N ASP A 30 11.96 17.14 9.30
CA ASP A 30 11.99 18.56 8.95
C ASP A 30 10.74 19.27 9.46
N THR A 31 9.57 18.64 9.37
CA THR A 31 8.31 19.17 9.89
C THR A 31 8.33 19.28 11.41
N ARG A 32 8.78 18.25 12.14
CA ARG A 32 8.87 18.26 13.61
C ARG A 32 9.83 19.29 14.17
N ARG A 33 10.89 19.63 13.44
CA ARG A 33 11.86 20.67 13.85
C ARG A 33 11.38 22.09 13.57
N GLY A 34 10.20 22.27 13.00
CA GLY A 34 9.65 23.59 12.64
C GLY A 34 10.48 24.32 11.58
N ARG A 35 11.36 23.62 10.87
CA ARG A 35 12.32 24.20 9.93
C ARG A 35 11.96 23.97 8.46
N GLY A 36 10.94 23.15 8.19
CA GLY A 36 10.73 22.67 6.85
C GLY A 36 9.31 22.80 6.33
N THR A 37 9.23 23.21 5.09
CA THR A 37 8.03 23.14 4.24
C THR A 37 8.00 21.85 3.44
N ALA A 38 8.87 20.85 3.77
CA ALA A 38 9.05 19.64 2.96
C ALA A 38 7.76 18.81 2.82
N GLU A 39 6.98 18.73 3.89
CA GLU A 39 5.70 18.03 3.85
C GLU A 39 4.67 18.79 3.01
N ALA A 40 4.56 20.12 3.19
CA ALA A 40 3.67 20.95 2.37
C ALA A 40 4.03 20.85 0.89
N GLN A 41 5.32 20.96 0.55
CA GLN A 41 5.80 20.81 -0.83
C GLN A 41 5.53 19.42 -1.41
N PHE A 42 5.62 18.37 -0.59
CA PHE A 42 5.26 17.01 -1.00
C PHE A 42 3.75 16.91 -1.33
N LEU A 43 2.90 17.50 -0.52
CA LEU A 43 1.45 17.52 -0.73
C LEU A 43 1.06 18.35 -1.97
N GLU A 44 1.66 19.53 -2.16
CA GLU A 44 1.48 20.39 -3.33
C GLU A 44 1.90 19.69 -4.62
N SER A 45 3.04 18.97 -4.58
CA SER A 45 3.54 18.23 -5.76
C SER A 45 2.64 17.06 -6.18
N TYR A 46 1.85 16.50 -5.26
CA TYR A 46 0.84 15.50 -5.59
C TYR A 46 -0.37 16.13 -6.30
N ASP A 47 -0.82 17.27 -5.85
CA ASP A 47 -1.99 17.95 -6.44
C ASP A 47 -1.64 18.60 -7.79
N GLY A 48 -0.34 18.74 -8.11
CA GLY A 48 0.14 19.37 -9.34
C GLY A 48 0.11 20.90 -9.28
N ASP A 49 -0.08 21.44 -8.08
CA ASP A 49 -0.15 22.87 -7.82
C ASP A 49 1.22 23.53 -7.89
N GLY A 50 1.22 24.86 -7.91
CA GLY A 50 2.44 25.64 -7.81
C GLY A 50 3.14 25.44 -6.47
N CYS A 51 4.45 25.45 -6.50
CA CYS A 51 5.28 25.28 -5.31
C CYS A 51 6.31 26.41 -5.21
N THR A 52 6.45 27.00 -4.01
CA THR A 52 7.46 28.04 -3.74
C THR A 52 8.37 27.60 -2.59
N SER A 53 9.66 27.65 -2.80
CA SER A 53 10.67 27.36 -1.80
C SER A 53 11.56 28.59 -1.58
N LEU A 54 11.67 29.00 -0.32
CA LEU A 54 12.59 30.04 0.12
C LEU A 54 13.84 29.35 0.72
N ARG A 55 15.01 29.60 0.14
CA ARG A 55 16.26 29.14 0.70
C ARG A 55 17.09 30.34 1.09
N VAL A 56 17.57 30.35 2.32
CA VAL A 56 18.57 31.32 2.77
C VAL A 56 19.94 30.71 2.49
N GLY A 57 20.66 31.26 1.53
CA GLY A 57 22.04 30.87 1.25
C GLY A 57 22.98 31.22 2.38
N LYS A 58 24.16 30.59 2.43
CA LYS A 58 25.19 30.83 3.46
C LYS A 58 25.65 32.30 3.55
N ALA A 59 25.41 33.09 2.51
CA ALA A 59 25.76 34.52 2.45
C ALA A 59 24.60 35.48 2.75
N GLY A 60 23.47 34.97 3.30
CA GLY A 60 22.29 35.83 3.58
C GLY A 60 21.48 36.22 2.33
N THR A 61 21.88 35.78 1.13
CA THR A 61 21.12 35.97 -0.10
C THR A 61 20.02 34.92 -0.16
N GLY A 62 18.74 35.36 -0.06
CA GLY A 62 17.59 34.50 -0.23
C GLY A 62 17.43 34.08 -1.68
N GLU A 63 17.39 32.78 -1.96
CA GLU A 63 17.00 32.25 -3.26
C GLU A 63 15.53 31.83 -3.19
N VAL A 64 14.71 32.45 -4.05
CA VAL A 64 13.29 32.10 -4.22
C VAL A 64 13.19 31.21 -5.44
N ARG A 65 12.71 29.99 -5.25
CA ARG A 65 12.34 29.11 -6.35
C ARG A 65 10.85 28.94 -6.37
N SER A 66 10.22 29.30 -7.47
CA SER A 66 8.78 29.23 -7.63
C SER A 66 8.43 28.59 -8.96
N TYR A 67 7.48 27.68 -8.93
CA TYR A 67 6.94 27.00 -10.10
C TYR A 67 5.42 27.13 -10.09
N SER A 68 4.83 27.39 -11.24
CA SER A 68 3.38 27.51 -11.39
C SER A 68 2.67 26.15 -11.35
N SER A 69 3.37 25.07 -11.71
CA SER A 69 2.86 23.70 -11.57
C SER A 69 4.05 22.76 -11.32
N CYS A 70 3.83 21.75 -10.51
CA CYS A 70 4.86 20.77 -10.13
C CYS A 70 4.24 19.37 -10.07
N HIS A 71 4.60 18.51 -11.01
CA HIS A 71 4.09 17.12 -11.04
C HIS A 71 5.20 16.15 -10.67
N VAL A 72 5.06 15.52 -9.50
CA VAL A 72 6.01 14.51 -9.04
C VAL A 72 5.29 13.19 -8.81
N SER A 73 5.77 12.16 -9.49
CA SER A 73 5.37 10.78 -9.25
C SER A 73 6.42 10.08 -8.39
N LEU A 74 5.97 9.29 -7.44
CA LEU A 74 6.83 8.54 -6.54
C LEU A 74 6.57 7.04 -6.69
N PHE A 75 7.63 6.27 -6.86
CA PHE A 75 7.59 4.81 -6.88
C PHE A 75 8.70 4.22 -6.03
N GLY A 76 8.39 3.21 -5.22
CA GLY A 76 9.42 2.52 -4.43
C GLY A 76 8.85 1.56 -3.41
N GLY A 77 9.75 0.84 -2.74
CA GLY A 77 9.44 -0.11 -1.69
C GLY A 77 9.59 0.48 -0.30
N VAL A 78 8.92 -0.14 0.65
CA VAL A 78 9.11 0.08 2.09
C VAL A 78 8.79 -1.22 2.81
N GLN A 79 9.53 -1.54 3.86
CA GLN A 79 9.27 -2.73 4.67
C GLN A 79 8.02 -2.52 5.53
N ASP A 80 7.19 -3.55 5.68
CA ASP A 80 5.93 -3.50 6.42
C ASP A 80 6.08 -2.91 7.84
N GLU A 81 7.09 -3.38 8.59
CA GLU A 81 7.35 -2.93 9.95
C GLU A 81 7.72 -1.45 10.00
N VAL A 82 8.55 -1.00 9.05
CA VAL A 82 8.96 0.39 8.93
C VAL A 82 7.79 1.28 8.53
N LEU A 83 6.93 0.80 7.62
CA LEU A 83 5.73 1.54 7.22
C LEU A 83 4.76 1.71 8.39
N ARG A 84 4.55 0.67 9.21
CA ARG A 84 3.72 0.73 10.43
C ARG A 84 4.25 1.74 11.43
N GLU A 85 5.57 1.80 11.63
CA GLU A 85 6.20 2.82 12.48
C GLU A 85 5.98 4.24 11.97
N LEU A 86 6.09 4.45 10.65
CA LEU A 86 5.92 5.75 10.01
C LEU A 86 4.47 6.25 10.08
N ILE A 87 3.51 5.36 9.88
CA ILE A 87 2.09 5.70 9.92
C ILE A 87 1.64 5.93 11.38
N ASN A 88 2.13 5.14 12.33
CA ASN A 88 1.89 5.23 13.78
C ASN A 88 0.48 5.73 14.20
N GLY A 89 -0.54 5.29 13.50
CA GLY A 89 -1.95 5.56 13.81
C GLY A 89 -2.46 6.95 13.44
N SER A 90 -1.65 7.85 12.89
CA SER A 90 -2.12 9.17 12.48
C SER A 90 -1.51 9.62 11.14
N ASP A 91 -2.36 10.14 10.28
CA ASP A 91 -1.97 10.84 9.03
C ASP A 91 -2.69 12.19 8.98
N ALA A 92 -2.39 13.06 9.95
CA ALA A 92 -3.07 14.35 10.12
C ALA A 92 -2.93 15.25 8.87
N SER A 93 -1.84 15.14 8.14
CA SER A 93 -1.60 15.88 6.90
C SER A 93 -2.21 15.22 5.65
N GLY A 94 -2.60 13.95 5.73
CA GLY A 94 -3.06 13.16 4.59
C GLY A 94 -1.92 12.77 3.64
N LYS A 95 -0.68 12.71 4.11
CA LYS A 95 0.50 12.33 3.33
C LYS A 95 0.36 10.90 2.80
N PHE A 96 0.05 9.97 3.68
CA PHE A 96 -0.13 8.57 3.31
C PHE A 96 -1.43 8.32 2.53
N ALA A 97 -2.45 9.17 2.73
CA ALA A 97 -3.69 9.12 1.97
C ALA A 97 -3.51 9.36 0.45
N ARG A 98 -2.38 9.94 0.05
CA ARG A 98 -2.02 10.21 -1.35
C ARG A 98 -1.22 9.07 -2.00
N LEU A 99 -0.78 8.09 -1.23
CA LEU A 99 -0.01 6.95 -1.72
C LEU A 99 -0.94 5.74 -1.95
N ASN A 100 -0.83 5.15 -3.12
CA ASN A 100 -1.44 3.86 -3.42
C ASN A 100 -0.50 2.76 -2.92
N MET A 101 -0.81 2.19 -1.77
CA MET A 101 -0.02 1.13 -1.16
C MET A 101 -0.46 -0.23 -1.69
N VAL A 102 0.50 -1.05 -2.09
CA VAL A 102 0.27 -2.41 -2.58
C VAL A 102 1.22 -3.35 -1.87
N LYS A 103 0.67 -4.38 -1.23
CA LYS A 103 1.45 -5.41 -0.56
C LYS A 103 1.97 -6.41 -1.60
N CYS A 104 3.30 -6.49 -1.71
CA CYS A 104 3.92 -7.49 -2.57
C CYS A 104 3.88 -8.85 -1.87
N PRO A 105 3.26 -9.89 -2.46
CA PRO A 105 3.26 -11.22 -1.88
C PRO A 105 4.69 -11.76 -1.84
N LEU A 106 5.11 -12.24 -0.67
CA LEU A 106 6.39 -12.93 -0.52
C LEU A 106 6.32 -14.27 -1.26
N ARG A 107 6.95 -14.32 -2.42
CA ARG A 107 7.12 -15.57 -3.18
C ARG A 107 8.58 -15.98 -3.11
N PRO A 108 8.90 -17.21 -2.69
CA PRO A 108 10.26 -17.70 -2.76
C PRO A 108 10.69 -17.72 -4.24
N LEU A 109 11.73 -16.97 -4.56
CA LEU A 109 12.35 -17.00 -5.88
C LEU A 109 13.29 -18.22 -5.92
N LYS A 110 13.01 -19.14 -6.83
CA LYS A 110 14.00 -20.16 -7.18
C LYS A 110 15.04 -19.50 -8.08
N LEU A 111 16.28 -19.52 -7.65
CA LEU A 111 17.38 -19.17 -8.54
C LEU A 111 17.46 -20.25 -9.61
N LYS A 112 17.64 -19.85 -10.84
CA LYS A 112 17.89 -20.79 -11.94
C LYS A 112 19.34 -21.25 -11.85
N ASP A 113 19.54 -22.55 -11.85
CA ASP A 113 20.87 -23.16 -11.89
C ASP A 113 21.46 -23.10 -13.31
N ASP A 114 20.59 -23.08 -14.31
CA ASP A 114 21.00 -23.01 -15.72
C ASP A 114 21.19 -21.56 -16.18
N PRO A 115 22.15 -21.33 -17.09
CA PRO A 115 22.35 -20.02 -17.74
C PRO A 115 21.08 -19.62 -18.50
N ILE A 116 20.87 -18.32 -18.62
CA ILE A 116 19.76 -17.75 -19.41
C ILE A 116 19.91 -18.24 -20.88
N THR A 117 18.85 -18.84 -21.40
CA THR A 117 18.86 -19.30 -22.80
C THR A 117 18.81 -18.12 -23.77
N LEU A 118 19.26 -18.34 -25.00
CA LEU A 118 19.21 -17.33 -26.06
C LEU A 118 17.77 -16.84 -26.32
N GLU A 119 16.78 -17.72 -26.20
CA GLU A 119 15.37 -17.37 -26.37
C GLU A 119 14.86 -16.46 -25.24
N GLU A 120 15.22 -16.76 -23.99
CA GLU A 120 14.89 -15.91 -22.82
C GLU A 120 15.56 -14.55 -22.96
N GLN A 121 16.83 -14.50 -23.37
CA GLN A 121 17.52 -13.24 -23.61
C GLN A 121 16.81 -12.39 -24.67
N LYS A 122 16.47 -12.97 -25.82
CA LYS A 122 15.71 -12.29 -26.88
C LYS A 122 14.33 -11.81 -26.40
N ALA A 123 13.66 -12.59 -25.55
CA ALA A 123 12.38 -12.18 -24.96
C ALA A 123 12.54 -10.96 -24.03
N CYS A 124 13.57 -10.95 -23.20
CA CYS A 124 13.91 -9.79 -22.35
C CYS A 124 14.23 -8.55 -23.19
N GLU A 125 15.11 -8.67 -24.20
CA GLU A 125 15.47 -7.56 -25.08
C GLU A 125 14.23 -7.00 -25.81
N LYS A 126 13.34 -7.86 -26.28
CA LYS A 126 12.06 -7.45 -26.90
C LYS A 126 11.16 -6.71 -25.92
N ALA A 127 11.08 -7.19 -24.66
CA ALA A 127 10.28 -6.53 -23.61
C ALA A 127 10.85 -5.15 -23.25
N GLU A 128 12.17 -5.03 -23.08
CA GLU A 128 12.85 -3.75 -22.82
C GLU A 128 12.65 -2.76 -23.97
N HIS A 129 12.78 -3.24 -25.21
CA HIS A 129 12.56 -2.39 -26.38
C HIS A 129 11.10 -1.88 -26.44
N SER A 130 10.15 -2.75 -26.15
CA SER A 130 8.73 -2.40 -26.09
C SER A 130 8.45 -1.36 -25.00
N LEU A 131 9.00 -1.55 -23.80
CA LEU A 131 8.85 -0.61 -22.69
C LEU A 131 9.45 0.76 -23.01
N THR A 132 10.65 0.77 -23.60
CA THR A 132 11.33 2.00 -24.02
C THR A 132 10.53 2.75 -25.10
N PHE A 133 10.01 2.03 -26.08
CA PHE A 133 9.15 2.60 -27.11
C PHE A 133 7.90 3.25 -26.50
N TRP A 134 7.24 2.56 -25.57
CA TRP A 134 6.05 3.05 -24.89
C TRP A 134 6.34 4.27 -24.02
N ALA A 135 7.40 4.22 -23.22
CA ALA A 135 7.80 5.35 -22.37
C ALA A 135 8.05 6.60 -23.22
N ARG A 136 8.73 6.45 -24.36
CA ARG A 136 8.98 7.54 -25.29
C ARG A 136 7.67 8.07 -25.89
N LYS A 137 6.79 7.19 -26.36
CA LYS A 137 5.50 7.59 -26.96
C LYS A 137 4.64 8.37 -25.96
N LEU A 138 4.56 7.91 -24.71
CA LEU A 138 3.82 8.61 -23.65
C LEU A 138 4.46 9.96 -23.30
N TYR A 139 5.77 10.05 -23.29
CA TYR A 139 6.51 11.27 -23.00
C TYR A 139 6.31 12.34 -24.09
N GLU A 140 6.19 11.94 -25.35
CA GLU A 140 5.98 12.81 -26.50
C GLU A 140 4.52 13.27 -26.68
N LEU A 141 3.57 12.72 -25.89
CA LEU A 141 2.17 13.15 -25.94
C LEU A 141 2.06 14.62 -25.55
N ARG A 142 1.35 15.37 -26.38
CA ARG A 142 1.01 16.74 -26.03
C ARG A 142 0.01 16.76 -24.89
N PRO A 143 0.10 17.70 -23.94
CA PRO A 143 -0.91 17.89 -22.92
C PRO A 143 -2.30 18.06 -23.55
N GLN A 144 -3.25 17.23 -23.12
CA GLN A 144 -4.62 17.25 -23.60
C GLN A 144 -5.58 17.06 -22.43
N THR A 145 -6.81 17.54 -22.60
CA THR A 145 -7.88 17.32 -21.62
C THR A 145 -8.70 16.10 -22.04
N TYR A 146 -8.66 15.07 -21.21
CA TYR A 146 -9.48 13.86 -21.38
C TYR A 146 -10.77 13.99 -20.58
N GLN A 147 -11.85 13.46 -21.11
CA GLN A 147 -13.16 13.49 -20.46
C GLN A 147 -13.65 12.07 -20.20
N LEU A 148 -14.42 11.89 -19.14
CA LEU A 148 -15.10 10.63 -18.90
C LEU A 148 -16.33 10.49 -19.80
N SER A 149 -16.56 9.30 -20.34
CA SER A 149 -17.86 8.95 -20.92
C SER A 149 -18.98 9.13 -19.88
N LEU A 150 -20.20 9.24 -20.32
CA LEU A 150 -21.35 9.41 -19.41
C LEU A 150 -21.46 8.23 -18.43
N GLU A 151 -21.27 7.00 -18.93
CA GLU A 151 -21.29 5.78 -18.11
C GLU A 151 -20.14 5.75 -17.13
N ALA A 152 -18.92 6.12 -17.54
CA ALA A 152 -17.75 6.21 -16.70
C ALA A 152 -17.95 7.21 -15.56
N ARG A 153 -18.51 8.39 -15.87
CA ARG A 153 -18.84 9.42 -14.89
C ARG A 153 -19.88 8.95 -13.89
N ARG A 154 -20.95 8.28 -14.36
CA ARG A 154 -21.99 7.74 -13.48
C ARG A 154 -21.46 6.65 -12.56
N HIS A 155 -20.55 5.81 -13.05
CA HIS A 155 -19.88 4.79 -12.22
C HIS A 155 -19.02 5.44 -11.15
N LEU A 156 -18.12 6.36 -11.54
CA LEU A 156 -17.24 7.07 -10.62
C LEU A 156 -18.03 7.80 -9.53
N ASN A 157 -19.09 8.49 -9.88
CA ASN A 157 -19.90 9.26 -8.93
C ASN A 157 -20.56 8.35 -7.88
N ARG A 158 -21.15 7.20 -8.29
CA ARG A 158 -21.74 6.24 -7.34
C ARG A 158 -20.68 5.62 -6.43
N TRP A 159 -19.57 5.22 -7.01
CA TRP A 159 -18.46 4.63 -6.27
C TRP A 159 -17.88 5.63 -5.25
N PHE A 160 -17.59 6.85 -5.67
CA PHE A 160 -17.05 7.88 -4.78
C PHE A 160 -18.04 8.29 -3.68
N HIS A 161 -19.33 8.39 -4.00
CA HIS A 161 -20.36 8.67 -2.99
C HIS A 161 -20.40 7.60 -1.89
N ALA A 162 -20.27 6.33 -2.23
CA ALA A 162 -20.19 5.25 -1.24
C ALA A 162 -18.98 5.44 -0.30
N HIS A 163 -17.81 5.82 -0.85
CA HIS A 163 -16.62 6.12 -0.04
C HIS A 163 -16.80 7.36 0.84
N GLN A 164 -17.45 8.40 0.34
CA GLN A 164 -17.77 9.58 1.15
C GLN A 164 -18.67 9.23 2.34
N LEU A 165 -19.72 8.44 2.12
CA LEU A 165 -20.60 7.98 3.20
C LEU A 165 -19.85 7.17 4.25
N GLU A 166 -18.89 6.36 3.85
CA GLU A 166 -18.03 5.64 4.77
C GLU A 166 -17.07 6.58 5.52
N ALA A 167 -16.44 7.52 4.83
CA ALA A 167 -15.52 8.49 5.43
C ALA A 167 -16.16 9.33 6.54
N LEU A 168 -17.46 9.61 6.43
CA LEU A 168 -18.23 10.39 7.40
C LEU A 168 -18.72 9.59 8.60
N ARG A 169 -18.54 8.26 8.63
CA ARG A 169 -18.94 7.44 9.77
C ARG A 169 -18.02 7.71 10.97
N PRO A 170 -18.55 7.95 12.17
CA PRO A 170 -17.73 8.17 13.36
C PRO A 170 -16.79 7.00 13.72
N SER A 171 -17.12 5.79 13.26
CA SER A 171 -16.30 4.59 13.45
C SER A 171 -15.12 4.46 12.48
N THR A 172 -15.06 5.30 11.42
CA THR A 172 -13.98 5.23 10.44
C THR A 172 -12.73 5.93 11.01
N PRO A 173 -11.58 5.24 11.09
CA PRO A 173 -10.33 5.86 11.52
C PRO A 173 -9.95 7.06 10.65
N SER A 174 -9.41 8.12 11.26
CA SER A 174 -9.09 9.38 10.58
C SER A 174 -8.20 9.21 9.35
N VAL A 175 -7.22 8.29 9.40
CA VAL A 175 -6.34 7.97 8.28
C VAL A 175 -7.12 7.37 7.10
N ILE A 176 -8.03 6.44 7.39
CA ILE A 176 -8.89 5.83 6.36
C ILE A 176 -9.85 6.89 5.79
N SER A 177 -10.44 7.72 6.64
CA SER A 177 -11.30 8.83 6.20
C SER A 177 -10.55 9.80 5.26
N ALA A 178 -9.32 10.17 5.60
CA ALA A 178 -8.46 11.00 4.74
C ALA A 178 -8.17 10.31 3.39
N MET A 179 -7.89 9.02 3.40
CA MET A 179 -7.64 8.23 2.18
C MET A 179 -8.91 8.16 1.31
N LEU A 180 -10.07 7.87 1.88
CA LEU A 180 -11.34 7.82 1.17
C LEU A 180 -11.68 9.17 0.51
N GLY A 181 -11.28 10.29 1.11
CA GLY A 181 -11.40 11.63 0.52
C GLY A 181 -10.55 11.87 -0.72
N LYS A 182 -9.46 11.10 -0.93
CA LYS A 182 -8.56 11.23 -2.10
C LYS A 182 -8.83 10.18 -3.19
N THR A 183 -9.75 9.25 -2.98
CA THR A 183 -9.98 8.12 -3.89
C THR A 183 -10.38 8.54 -5.30
N SER A 184 -11.21 9.57 -5.46
CA SER A 184 -11.63 10.04 -6.79
C SER A 184 -10.45 10.55 -7.63
N GLY A 185 -9.54 11.31 -7.02
CA GLY A 185 -8.32 11.78 -7.69
C GLY A 185 -7.39 10.63 -8.08
N ASN A 186 -7.23 9.64 -7.19
CA ASN A 186 -6.42 8.46 -7.46
C ASN A 186 -7.02 7.62 -8.61
N ALA A 187 -8.34 7.38 -8.56
CA ALA A 187 -9.02 6.62 -9.62
C ALA A 187 -8.95 7.32 -10.98
N LEU A 188 -9.10 8.65 -11.03
CA LEU A 188 -8.97 9.42 -12.26
C LEU A 188 -7.56 9.35 -12.85
N ARG A 189 -6.52 9.46 -12.02
CA ARG A 189 -5.13 9.32 -12.48
C ARG A 189 -4.84 7.93 -13.04
N VAL A 190 -5.28 6.89 -12.34
CA VAL A 190 -5.12 5.50 -12.82
C VAL A 190 -5.91 5.28 -14.11
N ALA A 191 -7.15 5.76 -14.20
CA ALA A 191 -7.96 5.62 -15.40
C ALA A 191 -7.36 6.35 -16.60
N GLY A 192 -6.81 7.56 -16.39
CA GLY A 192 -6.09 8.30 -17.44
C GLY A 192 -4.87 7.55 -17.94
N MET A 193 -4.05 6.99 -17.04
CA MET A 193 -2.92 6.15 -17.41
C MET A 193 -3.35 4.92 -18.20
N LEU A 194 -4.36 4.20 -17.74
CA LEU A 194 -4.89 3.00 -18.42
C LEU A 194 -5.44 3.34 -19.80
N HIS A 195 -6.14 4.46 -19.92
CA HIS A 195 -6.66 4.95 -21.19
C HIS A 195 -5.55 5.16 -22.23
N LEU A 196 -4.45 5.80 -21.82
CA LEU A 196 -3.30 6.05 -22.69
C LEU A 196 -2.55 4.75 -23.04
N VAL A 197 -2.39 3.85 -22.10
CA VAL A 197 -1.64 2.60 -22.31
C VAL A 197 -2.42 1.59 -23.14
N TRP A 198 -3.73 1.46 -22.94
CA TRP A 198 -4.55 0.49 -23.66
C TRP A 198 -4.91 0.95 -25.07
N ASN A 199 -5.10 2.26 -25.28
CA ASN A 199 -5.42 2.84 -26.58
C ASN A 199 -4.18 3.45 -27.26
N LYS A 200 -3.11 2.74 -27.16
CA LYS A 200 -1.74 3.16 -27.51
C LYS A 200 -1.53 3.86 -28.85
N ASP A 201 -2.33 3.54 -29.85
CA ASP A 201 -2.14 4.07 -31.21
C ASP A 201 -2.96 5.35 -31.44
N ASP A 202 -4.16 5.39 -30.88
CA ASP A 202 -5.02 6.58 -30.88
C ASP A 202 -5.91 6.58 -29.62
N PRO A 203 -5.46 7.22 -28.54
CA PRO A 203 -6.19 7.17 -27.27
C PRO A 203 -7.54 7.90 -27.30
N GLY A 204 -7.82 8.73 -28.33
CA GLY A 204 -9.00 9.56 -28.32
C GLY A 204 -9.05 10.46 -27.07
N LEU A 205 -10.12 11.24 -26.92
CA LEU A 205 -10.27 12.15 -25.78
C LEU A 205 -11.24 11.64 -24.70
N GLU A 206 -11.87 10.50 -24.92
CA GLU A 206 -12.89 9.97 -24.02
C GLU A 206 -12.43 8.71 -23.28
N ILE A 207 -12.37 8.80 -21.95
CA ILE A 207 -12.06 7.68 -21.05
C ILE A 207 -13.30 6.82 -20.85
N SER A 208 -13.24 5.56 -21.24
CA SER A 208 -14.35 4.61 -21.22
C SER A 208 -14.69 4.12 -19.81
N LEU A 209 -15.87 3.49 -19.70
CA LEU A 209 -16.32 2.83 -18.47
C LEU A 209 -15.36 1.74 -17.99
N ASP A 210 -14.73 0.98 -18.89
CA ASP A 210 -13.84 -0.13 -18.51
C ASP A 210 -12.57 0.38 -17.84
N HIS A 211 -11.99 1.49 -18.32
CA HIS A 211 -10.86 2.12 -17.66
C HIS A 211 -11.19 2.56 -16.23
N ILE A 212 -12.36 3.17 -16.02
CA ILE A 212 -12.81 3.62 -14.70
C ILE A 212 -13.11 2.42 -13.78
N ARG A 213 -13.74 1.36 -14.28
CA ARG A 213 -14.02 0.15 -13.49
C ARG A 213 -12.72 -0.48 -12.99
N PHE A 214 -11.75 -0.59 -13.87
CA PHE A 214 -10.44 -1.15 -13.49
C PHE A 214 -9.72 -0.25 -12.48
N ALA A 215 -9.72 1.06 -12.73
CA ALA A 215 -9.10 2.04 -11.84
C ALA A 215 -9.73 2.04 -10.44
N THR A 216 -11.06 2.01 -10.34
CA THR A 216 -11.75 1.95 -9.05
C THR A 216 -11.46 0.64 -8.31
N ALA A 217 -11.41 -0.50 -9.01
CA ALA A 217 -11.04 -1.77 -8.41
C ALA A 217 -9.60 -1.77 -7.88
N MET A 218 -8.64 -1.18 -8.60
CA MET A 218 -7.27 -1.02 -8.11
C MET A 218 -7.19 -0.14 -6.87
N VAL A 219 -7.92 0.97 -6.83
CA VAL A 219 -7.96 1.85 -5.66
C VAL A 219 -8.62 1.16 -4.47
N ASP A 220 -9.69 0.39 -4.68
CA ASP A 220 -10.32 -0.41 -3.64
C ASP A 220 -9.35 -1.43 -3.03
N GLN A 221 -8.53 -2.08 -3.87
CA GLN A 221 -7.47 -2.97 -3.39
C GLN A 221 -6.46 -2.22 -2.52
N CYS A 222 -5.98 -1.05 -2.96
CA CYS A 222 -5.05 -0.24 -2.17
C CYS A 222 -5.67 0.20 -0.83
N ILE A 223 -6.97 0.51 -0.80
CA ILE A 223 -7.70 0.85 0.43
C ILE A 223 -7.73 -0.36 1.38
N ALA A 224 -8.06 -1.54 0.86
CA ALA A 224 -8.13 -2.77 1.65
C ALA A 224 -6.77 -3.09 2.28
N GLU A 225 -5.69 -2.99 1.53
CA GLU A 225 -4.33 -3.21 2.01
C GLU A 225 -3.90 -2.13 3.03
N THR A 226 -4.24 -0.87 2.78
CA THR A 226 -3.98 0.21 3.75
C THR A 226 -4.71 -0.03 5.07
N ARG A 227 -5.94 -0.52 5.03
CA ARG A 227 -6.69 -0.90 6.25
C ARG A 227 -5.96 -1.97 7.05
N GLU A 228 -5.36 -2.96 6.37
CA GLU A 228 -4.56 -4.00 7.03
C GLU A 228 -3.35 -3.40 7.76
N PHE A 229 -2.69 -2.40 7.19
CA PHE A 229 -1.59 -1.68 7.85
C PHE A 229 -2.03 -0.87 9.07
N HIS A 230 -3.24 -0.30 9.03
CA HIS A 230 -3.78 0.51 10.12
C HIS A 230 -4.47 -0.29 11.21
N GLN A 231 -4.67 -1.58 11.01
CA GLN A 231 -5.13 -2.43 12.10
C GLN A 231 -4.04 -2.44 13.20
N PRO A 232 -4.42 -2.30 14.47
CA PRO A 232 -3.46 -2.41 15.55
C PRO A 232 -2.71 -3.75 15.37
N PRO A 233 -1.39 -3.77 15.61
CA PRO A 233 -0.63 -4.99 15.49
C PRO A 233 -1.34 -6.06 16.35
N GLU A 234 -1.56 -7.22 15.75
CA GLU A 234 -2.21 -8.31 16.44
C GLU A 234 -1.51 -8.56 17.76
N THR A 235 -2.26 -8.58 18.82
CA THR A 235 -1.69 -8.93 20.13
C THR A 235 -1.09 -10.33 20.05
N ILE A 236 -0.03 -10.60 20.81
CA ILE A 236 0.55 -11.95 20.91
C ILE A 236 -0.55 -12.99 21.15
N GLY A 237 -1.59 -12.62 21.90
CA GLY A 237 -2.77 -13.47 22.13
C GLY A 237 -3.55 -13.77 20.86
N THR A 238 -3.79 -12.78 20.00
CA THR A 238 -4.51 -12.95 18.71
C THR A 238 -3.69 -13.78 17.73
N VAL A 239 -2.39 -13.49 17.62
CA VAL A 239 -1.45 -14.30 16.80
C VAL A 239 -1.43 -15.74 17.27
N MET A 240 -1.39 -15.96 18.58
CA MET A 240 -1.43 -17.30 19.19
C MET A 240 -2.74 -18.02 18.89
N MET A 241 -3.89 -17.35 19.04
CA MET A 241 -5.20 -17.93 18.73
C MET A 241 -5.31 -18.37 17.28
N ARG A 242 -4.92 -17.50 16.34
CA ARG A 242 -4.93 -17.81 14.90
C ARG A 242 -4.03 -18.99 14.57
N HIS A 243 -2.83 -19.03 15.13
CA HIS A 243 -1.89 -20.11 14.91
C HIS A 243 -2.41 -21.46 15.44
N ILE A 244 -2.93 -21.50 16.67
CA ILE A 244 -3.53 -22.71 17.26
C ILE A 244 -4.71 -23.19 16.42
N HIS A 245 -5.57 -22.26 16.02
CA HIS A 245 -6.75 -22.57 15.22
C HIS A 245 -6.36 -23.14 13.85
N SER A 246 -5.43 -22.47 13.11
CA SER A 246 -4.95 -22.94 11.81
C SER A 246 -4.28 -24.31 11.89
N LEU A 247 -3.50 -24.60 12.92
CA LEU A 247 -2.94 -25.93 13.12
C LEU A 247 -4.01 -26.99 13.31
N SER A 248 -5.11 -26.67 13.99
CA SER A 248 -6.21 -27.61 14.25
C SER A 248 -7.19 -27.75 13.09
N TRP A 249 -7.32 -26.72 12.23
CA TRP A 249 -8.32 -26.66 11.16
C TRP A 249 -7.75 -26.94 9.77
N ASP A 250 -6.62 -26.29 9.42
CA ASP A 250 -6.12 -26.24 8.03
C ASP A 250 -4.86 -27.10 7.79
N ASN A 251 -4.30 -27.72 8.81
CA ASN A 251 -3.02 -28.38 8.68
C ASN A 251 -3.16 -29.88 8.44
N ASP A 252 -2.95 -30.31 7.21
CA ASP A 252 -3.00 -31.73 6.79
C ASP A 252 -2.07 -32.67 7.59
N ARG A 253 -1.02 -32.13 8.24
CA ARG A 253 -0.07 -32.91 9.04
C ARG A 253 -0.54 -33.16 10.48
N VAL A 254 -1.46 -32.33 10.97
CA VAL A 254 -1.93 -32.31 12.37
C VAL A 254 -3.45 -32.38 12.43
N GLN A 255 -4.10 -32.56 11.27
CA GLN A 255 -5.55 -32.68 11.14
C GLN A 255 -6.05 -33.82 12.01
N ASP A 256 -7.07 -33.56 12.83
CA ASP A 256 -7.64 -34.45 13.86
C ASP A 256 -6.82 -34.61 15.15
N GLU A 257 -5.65 -34.05 15.29
CA GLU A 257 -4.91 -34.05 16.54
C GLU A 257 -5.34 -32.92 17.48
N LEU A 258 -5.26 -33.20 18.77
CA LEU A 258 -5.45 -32.20 19.82
C LEU A 258 -4.22 -31.29 19.90
N ILE A 259 -4.36 -30.02 19.59
CA ILE A 259 -3.25 -29.07 19.61
C ILE A 259 -2.85 -28.78 21.05
N THR A 260 -1.71 -29.30 21.46
CA THR A 260 -1.08 -29.00 22.75
C THR A 260 -0.10 -27.81 22.62
N TRP A 261 0.36 -27.31 23.78
CA TRP A 261 1.40 -26.27 23.76
C TRP A 261 2.67 -26.72 23.04
N GLN A 262 3.06 -27.98 23.16
CA GLN A 262 4.27 -28.50 22.50
C GLN A 262 4.11 -28.44 20.97
N ILE A 263 2.97 -28.90 20.44
CA ILE A 263 2.69 -28.85 19.00
C ILE A 263 2.67 -27.41 18.52
N ALA A 264 1.96 -26.52 19.23
CA ALA A 264 1.89 -25.11 18.87
C ALA A 264 3.27 -24.42 18.88
N LYS A 265 4.12 -24.75 19.84
CA LYS A 265 5.49 -24.24 19.95
C LYS A 265 6.40 -24.72 18.83
N ASP A 266 6.35 -26.03 18.51
CA ASP A 266 7.24 -26.66 17.53
C ASP A 266 6.93 -26.18 16.10
N ASN A 267 5.66 -25.88 15.82
CA ASN A 267 5.20 -25.33 14.54
C ASN A 267 5.12 -23.78 14.54
N GLY A 268 5.43 -23.11 15.65
CA GLY A 268 5.28 -21.68 15.83
C GLY A 268 6.54 -20.87 15.55
N ASN A 269 6.32 -19.61 15.12
CA ASN A 269 7.36 -18.61 14.97
C ASN A 269 7.76 -17.98 16.34
N LYS A 270 8.70 -17.02 16.30
CA LYS A 270 9.21 -16.35 17.53
C LYS A 270 8.11 -15.75 18.42
N PRO A 271 7.09 -15.02 17.93
CA PRO A 271 5.97 -14.53 18.75
C PRO A 271 5.23 -15.64 19.50
N ILE A 272 4.95 -16.78 18.84
CA ILE A 272 4.28 -17.92 19.46
C ILE A 272 5.13 -18.48 20.61
N ARG A 273 6.42 -18.69 20.37
CA ARG A 273 7.35 -19.20 21.37
C ARG A 273 7.47 -18.28 22.57
N ASN A 274 7.51 -16.96 22.33
CA ASN A 274 7.57 -15.93 23.38
C ASN A 274 6.30 -15.85 24.22
N GLY A 275 5.13 -16.19 23.67
CA GLY A 275 3.86 -16.24 24.41
C GLY A 275 3.80 -17.28 25.51
N GLY A 276 4.57 -18.36 25.38
CA GLY A 276 4.74 -19.40 26.37
C GLY A 276 3.46 -20.21 26.66
N ALA A 277 3.57 -21.20 27.52
CA ALA A 277 2.43 -22.08 27.91
C ALA A 277 1.27 -21.30 28.59
N LYS A 278 1.57 -20.19 29.26
CA LYS A 278 0.56 -19.33 29.89
C LYS A 278 -0.26 -18.58 28.82
N GLY A 279 0.41 -18.08 27.78
CA GLY A 279 -0.24 -17.47 26.62
C GLY A 279 -1.10 -18.45 25.85
N PHE A 280 -0.60 -19.68 25.63
CA PHE A 280 -1.36 -20.76 25.02
C PHE A 280 -2.67 -21.06 25.77
N LYS A 281 -2.62 -21.22 27.10
CA LYS A 281 -3.82 -21.46 27.92
C LYS A 281 -4.85 -20.34 27.80
N LYS A 282 -4.41 -19.08 27.77
CA LYS A 282 -5.29 -17.93 27.55
C LYS A 282 -5.90 -17.94 26.15
N ALA A 283 -5.11 -18.26 25.14
CA ALA A 283 -5.55 -18.30 23.76
C ALA A 283 -6.61 -19.36 23.50
N ILE A 284 -6.42 -20.60 24.00
CA ILE A 284 -7.43 -21.66 23.85
C ILE A 284 -8.73 -21.37 24.63
N ALA A 285 -8.66 -20.69 25.78
CA ALA A 285 -9.84 -20.25 26.49
C ALA A 285 -10.63 -19.19 25.68
N ALA A 286 -9.93 -18.22 25.08
CA ALA A 286 -10.56 -17.21 24.25
C ALA A 286 -11.13 -17.78 22.92
N LEU A 287 -10.51 -18.83 22.36
CA LEU A 287 -11.06 -19.55 21.20
C LEU A 287 -12.37 -20.28 21.54
N GLU A 288 -12.43 -20.91 22.70
CA GLU A 288 -13.62 -21.58 23.20
C GLU A 288 -14.75 -20.57 23.46
N GLU A 289 -14.48 -19.45 24.14
CA GLU A 289 -15.46 -18.36 24.36
C GLU A 289 -16.02 -17.79 23.06
N ARG A 290 -15.23 -17.77 21.99
CA ARG A 290 -15.67 -17.36 20.65
C ARG A 290 -16.44 -18.44 19.89
N GLY A 291 -16.58 -19.64 20.46
CA GLY A 291 -17.25 -20.77 19.84
C GLY A 291 -16.50 -21.36 18.62
N LEU A 292 -15.18 -21.18 18.54
CA LEU A 292 -14.34 -21.65 17.43
C LEU A 292 -13.80 -23.05 17.63
N GLY A 293 -14.00 -23.64 18.82
CA GLY A 293 -13.55 -24.97 19.16
C GLY A 293 -13.72 -25.29 20.63
N GLU A 294 -13.15 -26.40 21.06
CA GLU A 294 -13.26 -26.93 22.41
C GLU A 294 -11.88 -27.03 23.06
N ARG A 295 -11.83 -26.67 24.32
CA ARG A 295 -10.68 -26.81 25.18
C ARG A 295 -10.79 -28.12 25.95
N LEU A 296 -9.81 -29.00 25.81
CA LEU A 296 -9.82 -30.33 26.41
C LEU A 296 -8.64 -30.48 27.35
N LYS A 297 -8.78 -31.33 28.37
CA LYS A 297 -7.69 -31.68 29.29
C LYS A 297 -7.33 -33.16 29.12
N VAL A 298 -6.13 -33.41 28.64
CA VAL A 298 -5.59 -34.74 28.41
C VAL A 298 -4.53 -34.99 29.46
N GLY A 299 -4.87 -35.74 30.52
CA GLY A 299 -4.02 -35.90 31.69
C GLY A 299 -3.77 -34.55 32.38
N THR A 300 -2.51 -34.12 32.44
CA THR A 300 -2.12 -32.82 33.01
C THR A 300 -2.02 -31.67 31.98
N VAL A 301 -2.17 -31.98 30.70
CA VAL A 301 -1.93 -31.02 29.59
C VAL A 301 -3.23 -30.51 29.04
N TRP A 302 -3.30 -29.20 28.79
CA TRP A 302 -4.37 -28.58 28.06
C TRP A 302 -4.15 -28.70 26.55
N ALA A 303 -5.22 -28.98 25.82
CA ALA A 303 -5.25 -29.06 24.35
C ALA A 303 -6.47 -28.34 23.79
N PHE A 304 -6.46 -28.07 22.48
CA PHE A 304 -7.55 -27.42 21.75
C PHE A 304 -7.89 -28.21 20.48
N LYS A 305 -9.18 -28.28 20.16
CA LYS A 305 -9.68 -28.81 18.89
C LYS A 305 -10.63 -27.81 18.26
N ALA A 306 -10.34 -27.36 17.03
CA ALA A 306 -11.21 -26.46 16.29
C ALA A 306 -12.48 -27.19 15.84
N SER A 307 -13.63 -26.50 15.86
CA SER A 307 -14.93 -27.01 15.43
C SER A 307 -15.58 -26.18 14.33
N LYS A 308 -15.05 -24.99 14.04
CA LYS A 308 -15.55 -24.06 13.00
C LYS A 308 -14.38 -23.36 12.34
N PRO A 309 -14.53 -22.90 11.06
CA PRO A 309 -13.51 -22.10 10.40
C PRO A 309 -13.23 -20.79 11.13
N TRP A 310 -12.04 -20.25 10.93
CA TRP A 310 -11.70 -18.91 11.43
C TRP A 310 -12.54 -17.86 10.69
N PRO A 311 -13.15 -16.87 11.39
CA PRO A 311 -13.97 -15.82 10.80
C PRO A 311 -13.17 -14.84 9.93
#